data_c45491ebd8eb6103a2565be93d9c89b8
#
_entry.id   c45491ebd8eb6103a2565be93d9c89b8
#
_cell.length_a   1.000
_cell.length_b   1.000
_cell.length_c   1.000
_cell.angle_alpha   90.00
_cell.angle_beta   90.00
_cell.angle_gamma   90.00
#
_symmetry.space_group_name_H-M   'P 1'
#
loop_
_entity.id
_entity.type
_entity.pdbx_description
1 polymer ?
#
loop_
_entity_poly.entity_id
_entity_poly.type
_entity_poly.pdbx_seq_one_letter_code
_entity_poly.pdbx_strand_id
1 'polypeptide(L)'
;MDSELDRPTWQLPPGVTRGTWDYVHSGSIATQYDSFHAGHPLLEYDRRLVLEQAAKIKTQGLGRIPVALDLGCGTGRVMLPLGQLGWRVLGLDLSQSMLVAVGAKSTREDRERIGRVRANLAQLGCLQDRSIDLAYCLYSSIGMVQGTENRRGMLRQVHRSLQDGGVFVVHVHNRGTWWQDPGGIRRGVGDWIRSLRDKSWEYGDRVYAYRGLPSMYLHIFTEGELRRDLQESGFAVDRWIRLDRTSSGELGFGWCLPYFRAGGYLAVARKSQ
;
A
#
# COMPACT_ATOMS: atom_id res chain seq x y z
N MET A 1 -17.33 22.92 -2.82
CA MET A 1 -16.73 21.62 -2.43
C MET A 1 -17.29 20.43 -3.23
N ASP A 2 -18.40 20.62 -3.95
CA ASP A 2 -19.09 19.55 -4.70
C ASP A 2 -18.50 19.24 -6.09
N SER A 3 -17.69 20.14 -6.67
CA SER A 3 -17.17 19.96 -8.03
C SER A 3 -16.10 18.86 -8.21
N GLU A 4 -15.43 18.43 -7.13
CA GLU A 4 -14.46 17.33 -7.22
C GLU A 4 -15.12 15.95 -7.26
N LEU A 5 -16.27 15.77 -6.59
CA LEU A 5 -17.01 14.50 -6.59
C LEU A 5 -17.64 14.19 -7.95
N ASP A 6 -18.08 15.20 -8.69
CA ASP A 6 -18.73 15.05 -10.01
C ASP A 6 -17.75 14.96 -11.19
N ARG A 7 -16.44 14.88 -10.91
CA ARG A 7 -15.43 14.80 -11.96
C ARG A 7 -15.69 13.60 -12.89
N PRO A 8 -15.82 13.78 -14.20
CA PRO A 8 -16.04 12.69 -15.13
C PRO A 8 -14.84 11.74 -15.17
N THR A 9 -15.08 10.47 -15.50
CA THR A 9 -14.05 9.41 -15.43
C THR A 9 -12.81 9.70 -16.28
N TRP A 10 -12.98 10.40 -17.42
CA TRP A 10 -11.87 10.77 -18.31
C TRP A 10 -10.98 11.89 -17.74
N GLN A 11 -11.40 12.57 -16.67
CA GLN A 11 -10.62 13.57 -15.95
C GLN A 11 -9.96 13.02 -14.68
N LEU A 12 -10.16 11.72 -14.36
CA LEU A 12 -9.52 11.12 -13.20
C LEU A 12 -8.01 11.05 -13.42
N PRO A 13 -7.21 11.22 -12.34
CA PRO A 13 -5.77 11.08 -12.45
C PRO A 13 -5.35 9.67 -12.90
N PRO A 14 -4.17 9.50 -13.52
CA PRO A 14 -3.66 8.19 -13.92
C PRO A 14 -3.71 7.18 -12.77
N GLY A 15 -4.14 5.94 -13.08
CA GLY A 15 -4.24 4.86 -12.10
C GLY A 15 -5.35 5.01 -11.06
N VAL A 16 -6.19 6.05 -11.13
CA VAL A 16 -7.30 6.28 -10.21
C VAL A 16 -8.62 5.89 -10.87
N THR A 17 -9.33 4.91 -10.31
CA THR A 17 -10.67 4.54 -10.76
C THR A 17 -11.74 5.44 -10.13
N ARG A 18 -12.97 5.39 -10.64
CA ARG A 18 -14.12 6.08 -10.01
C ARG A 18 -14.30 5.62 -8.56
N GLY A 19 -14.23 4.33 -8.30
CA GLY A 19 -14.37 3.80 -6.94
C GLY A 19 -13.27 4.25 -5.99
N THR A 20 -12.01 4.31 -6.47
CA THR A 20 -10.90 4.89 -5.70
C THR A 20 -11.13 6.37 -5.44
N TRP A 21 -11.61 7.12 -6.44
CA TRP A 21 -11.92 8.54 -6.30
C TRP A 21 -12.97 8.80 -5.24
N ASP A 22 -14.07 8.06 -5.29
CA ASP A 22 -15.16 8.18 -4.32
C ASP A 22 -14.70 7.82 -2.90
N TYR A 23 -13.85 6.78 -2.77
CA TYR A 23 -13.25 6.37 -1.51
C TYR A 23 -12.40 7.49 -0.88
N VAL A 24 -11.48 8.09 -1.62
CA VAL A 24 -10.56 9.10 -1.07
C VAL A 24 -11.24 10.43 -0.75
N HIS A 25 -12.41 10.68 -1.33
CA HIS A 25 -13.23 11.87 -1.04
C HIS A 25 -14.33 11.63 0.01
N SER A 26 -14.49 10.40 0.50
CA SER A 26 -15.45 10.07 1.56
C SER A 26 -14.92 10.49 2.92
N GLY A 27 -15.46 11.60 3.45
CA GLY A 27 -15.09 12.10 4.78
C GLY A 27 -15.46 11.13 5.93
N SER A 28 -16.55 10.37 5.77
CA SER A 28 -16.99 9.40 6.78
C SER A 28 -16.00 8.24 6.94
N ILE A 29 -15.34 7.82 5.87
CA ILE A 29 -14.32 6.78 5.93
C ILE A 29 -13.11 7.26 6.75
N ALA A 30 -12.61 8.48 6.51
CA ALA A 30 -11.46 8.99 7.22
C ALA A 30 -11.73 9.16 8.73
N THR A 31 -12.91 9.64 9.12
CA THR A 31 -13.29 9.83 10.54
C THR A 31 -13.44 8.53 11.30
N GLN A 32 -13.87 7.46 10.63
CA GLN A 32 -14.12 6.16 11.25
C GLN A 32 -12.97 5.16 11.03
N TYR A 33 -11.92 5.54 10.27
CA TYR A 33 -10.87 4.63 9.84
C TYR A 33 -10.18 3.93 11.01
N ASP A 34 -9.75 4.68 12.00
CA ASP A 34 -9.01 4.13 13.14
C ASP A 34 -9.89 3.19 14.00
N SER A 35 -11.17 3.55 14.23
CA SER A 35 -12.09 2.69 14.98
C SER A 35 -12.40 1.39 14.26
N PHE A 36 -12.51 1.42 12.93
CA PHE A 36 -12.75 0.22 12.12
C PHE A 36 -11.56 -0.75 12.10
N HIS A 37 -10.36 -0.23 12.26
CA HIS A 37 -9.14 -1.01 12.17
C HIS A 37 -8.47 -1.23 13.54
N ALA A 38 -9.11 -0.75 14.62
CA ALA A 38 -8.59 -0.94 15.98
C ALA A 38 -8.43 -2.44 16.29
N GLY A 39 -7.24 -2.83 16.74
CA GLY A 39 -6.93 -4.21 17.08
C GLY A 39 -6.87 -5.20 15.90
N HIS A 40 -6.88 -4.72 14.65
CA HIS A 40 -6.78 -5.61 13.50
C HIS A 40 -5.38 -6.26 13.42
N PRO A 41 -5.25 -7.59 13.55
CA PRO A 41 -3.96 -8.25 13.75
C PRO A 41 -2.97 -8.04 12.60
N LEU A 42 -3.44 -8.05 11.34
CA LEU A 42 -2.56 -7.84 10.16
C LEU A 42 -1.98 -6.43 10.13
N LEU A 43 -2.75 -5.43 10.54
CA LEU A 43 -2.26 -4.04 10.60
C LEU A 43 -1.19 -3.87 11.66
N GLU A 44 -1.32 -4.59 12.77
CA GLU A 44 -0.31 -4.58 13.82
C GLU A 44 0.96 -5.34 13.38
N TYR A 45 0.80 -6.44 12.64
CA TYR A 45 1.92 -7.16 12.04
C TYR A 45 2.71 -6.26 11.06
N ASP A 46 2.00 -5.57 10.16
CA ASP A 46 2.59 -4.59 9.22
C ASP A 46 3.41 -3.54 9.97
N ARG A 47 2.79 -2.92 10.99
CA ARG A 47 3.44 -1.88 11.80
C ARG A 47 4.71 -2.41 12.46
N ARG A 48 4.63 -3.56 13.11
CA ARG A 48 5.78 -4.19 13.77
C ARG A 48 6.92 -4.49 12.81
N LEU A 49 6.62 -5.04 11.61
CA LEU A 49 7.63 -5.32 10.61
C LEU A 49 8.36 -4.06 10.13
N VAL A 50 7.63 -2.98 9.86
CA VAL A 50 8.24 -1.70 9.46
C VAL A 50 9.13 -1.14 10.57
N LEU A 51 8.68 -1.17 11.83
CA LEU A 51 9.47 -0.72 12.97
C LEU A 51 10.73 -1.58 13.18
N GLU A 52 10.64 -2.89 12.92
CA GLU A 52 11.80 -3.80 12.93
C GLU A 52 12.84 -3.40 11.88
N GLN A 53 12.41 -3.11 10.63
CA GLN A 53 13.31 -2.66 9.59
C GLN A 53 13.92 -1.29 9.94
N ALA A 54 13.13 -0.37 10.47
CA ALA A 54 13.59 0.93 10.91
C ALA A 54 14.68 0.82 12.02
N ALA A 55 14.50 -0.07 12.97
CA ALA A 55 15.49 -0.32 14.01
C ALA A 55 16.80 -0.87 13.41
N LYS A 56 16.73 -1.82 12.47
CA LYS A 56 17.92 -2.39 11.78
C LYS A 56 18.69 -1.30 11.01
N ILE A 57 18.00 -0.40 10.32
CA ILE A 57 18.62 0.71 9.59
C ILE A 57 19.34 1.66 10.57
N LYS A 58 18.70 2.00 11.69
CA LYS A 58 19.32 2.87 12.71
C LYS A 58 20.60 2.30 13.31
N THR A 59 20.65 0.99 13.55
CA THR A 59 21.85 0.34 14.11
C THR A 59 23.06 0.39 13.16
N GLN A 60 22.87 0.68 11.88
CA GLN A 60 23.95 0.84 10.90
C GLN A 60 24.72 2.17 11.02
N GLY A 61 24.26 3.09 11.86
CA GLY A 61 24.99 4.32 12.16
C GLY A 61 25.08 5.31 10.99
N LEU A 62 23.95 5.79 10.49
CA LEU A 62 23.87 6.65 9.30
C LEU A 62 24.56 8.04 9.45
N GLY A 63 24.91 8.48 10.65
CA GLY A 63 25.47 9.82 10.91
C GLY A 63 24.51 10.99 10.62
N ARG A 64 23.26 10.70 10.25
CA ARG A 64 22.19 11.68 9.96
C ARG A 64 20.83 11.15 10.42
N ILE A 65 19.83 12.02 10.44
CA ILE A 65 18.44 11.61 10.71
C ILE A 65 17.95 10.79 9.50
N PRO A 66 17.49 9.54 9.73
CA PRO A 66 16.96 8.70 8.65
C PRO A 66 15.62 9.22 8.15
N VAL A 67 15.32 8.96 6.88
CA VAL A 67 14.10 9.40 6.19
C VAL A 67 13.27 8.20 5.77
N ALA A 68 11.99 8.22 6.14
CA ALA A 68 11.01 7.21 5.71
C ALA A 68 9.95 7.81 4.79
N LEU A 69 9.40 6.97 3.89
CA LEU A 69 8.32 7.29 2.97
C LEU A 69 7.15 6.33 3.19
N ASP A 70 6.01 6.88 3.59
CA ASP A 70 4.74 6.13 3.78
C ASP A 70 3.82 6.35 2.57
N LEU A 71 3.63 5.31 1.78
CA LEU A 71 2.87 5.31 0.52
C LEU A 71 1.43 4.83 0.77
N GLY A 72 0.48 5.76 0.78
CA GLY A 72 -0.88 5.52 1.25
C GLY A 72 -0.94 5.54 2.77
N CYS A 73 -0.45 6.64 3.35
CA CYS A 73 -0.24 6.74 4.80
C CYS A 73 -1.55 6.72 5.63
N GLY A 74 -2.70 6.94 5.01
CA GLY A 74 -3.99 6.99 5.67
C GLY A 74 -3.97 7.97 6.85
N THR A 75 -4.39 7.52 8.01
CA THR A 75 -4.44 8.31 9.24
C THR A 75 -3.12 8.29 10.04
N GLY A 76 -2.02 7.79 9.46
CA GLY A 76 -0.68 7.88 10.02
C GLY A 76 -0.30 6.78 11.02
N ARG A 77 -0.93 5.61 10.93
CA ARG A 77 -0.74 4.46 11.84
C ARG A 77 0.73 4.05 12.04
N VAL A 78 1.55 4.14 11.01
CA VAL A 78 2.98 3.76 11.04
C VAL A 78 3.87 4.99 11.09
N MET A 79 3.54 6.06 10.35
CA MET A 79 4.38 7.24 10.28
C MET A 79 4.51 7.98 11.61
N LEU A 80 3.43 8.05 12.43
CA LEU A 80 3.49 8.72 13.73
C LEU A 80 4.47 8.02 14.70
N PRO A 81 4.38 6.70 14.93
CA PRO A 81 5.39 5.99 15.73
C PRO A 81 6.83 6.14 15.21
N LEU A 82 7.06 6.15 13.90
CA LEU A 82 8.39 6.38 13.34
C LEU A 82 8.91 7.79 13.65
N GLY A 83 8.07 8.81 13.56
CA GLY A 83 8.40 10.18 13.96
C GLY A 83 8.85 10.25 15.42
N GLN A 84 8.12 9.59 16.32
CA GLN A 84 8.46 9.48 17.74
C GLN A 84 9.79 8.75 17.99
N LEU A 85 10.15 7.81 17.12
CA LEU A 85 11.47 7.16 17.14
C LEU A 85 12.58 8.00 16.52
N GLY A 86 12.31 9.27 16.15
CA GLY A 86 13.30 10.21 15.66
C GLY A 86 13.58 10.13 14.14
N TRP A 87 12.69 9.51 13.36
CA TRP A 87 12.75 9.54 11.91
C TRP A 87 12.13 10.82 11.35
N ARG A 88 12.62 11.29 10.20
CA ARG A 88 11.81 12.15 9.33
C ARG A 88 10.92 11.25 8.47
N VAL A 89 9.62 11.53 8.44
CA VAL A 89 8.67 10.71 7.70
C VAL A 89 7.86 11.57 6.74
N LEU A 90 7.86 11.21 5.47
CA LEU A 90 7.00 11.80 4.45
C LEU A 90 5.83 10.83 4.20
N GLY A 91 4.62 11.22 4.56
CA GLY A 91 3.40 10.47 4.27
C GLY A 91 2.72 11.01 3.02
N LEU A 92 2.45 10.12 2.07
CA LEU A 92 1.71 10.41 0.86
C LEU A 92 0.34 9.74 0.92
N ASP A 93 -0.72 10.48 0.65
CA ASP A 93 -2.07 9.95 0.48
C ASP A 93 -2.85 10.79 -0.52
N LEU A 94 -3.76 10.18 -1.26
CA LEU A 94 -4.63 10.90 -2.19
C LEU A 94 -5.78 11.58 -1.44
N SER A 95 -6.17 11.06 -0.27
CA SER A 95 -7.26 11.58 0.56
C SER A 95 -6.79 12.73 1.46
N GLN A 96 -7.31 13.92 1.18
CA GLN A 96 -7.06 15.09 2.02
C GLN A 96 -7.57 14.89 3.46
N SER A 97 -8.71 14.23 3.64
CA SER A 97 -9.28 13.97 4.95
C SER A 97 -8.41 13.03 5.81
N MET A 98 -7.75 12.05 5.20
CA MET A 98 -6.76 11.21 5.89
C MET A 98 -5.57 12.04 6.37
N LEU A 99 -5.02 12.91 5.52
CA LEU A 99 -3.89 13.77 5.87
C LEU A 99 -4.25 14.79 6.98
N VAL A 100 -5.48 15.28 6.99
CA VAL A 100 -6.00 16.12 8.08
C VAL A 100 -6.04 15.33 9.39
N ALA A 101 -6.50 14.07 9.37
CA ALA A 101 -6.53 13.20 10.54
C ALA A 101 -5.12 12.94 11.10
N VAL A 102 -4.10 12.75 10.26
CA VAL A 102 -2.69 12.69 10.71
C VAL A 102 -2.32 13.95 11.46
N GLY A 103 -2.64 15.13 10.90
CA GLY A 103 -2.33 16.42 11.52
C GLY A 103 -3.01 16.65 12.86
N ALA A 104 -4.25 16.18 12.99
CA ALA A 104 -5.00 16.27 14.26
C ALA A 104 -4.39 15.39 15.38
N LYS A 105 -3.76 14.28 15.01
CA LYS A 105 -3.08 13.36 15.94
C LYS A 105 -1.62 13.74 16.22
N SER A 106 -1.02 14.59 15.39
CA SER A 106 0.40 14.99 15.51
C SER A 106 0.59 15.98 16.64
N THR A 107 1.55 15.71 17.53
CA THR A 107 2.05 16.67 18.53
C THR A 107 2.82 17.81 17.87
N ARG A 108 3.26 18.80 18.64
CA ARG A 108 4.13 19.88 18.13
C ARG A 108 5.46 19.32 17.63
N GLU A 109 6.06 18.40 18.36
CA GLU A 109 7.33 17.74 17.99
C GLU A 109 7.19 16.85 16.76
N ASP A 110 6.08 16.14 16.61
CA ASP A 110 5.80 15.36 15.42
C ASP A 110 5.79 16.23 14.16
N ARG A 111 5.25 17.47 14.23
CA ARG A 111 5.12 18.37 13.06
C ARG A 111 6.47 18.81 12.47
N GLU A 112 7.55 18.75 13.23
CA GLU A 112 8.90 19.05 12.75
C GLU A 112 9.49 17.89 11.93
N ARG A 113 8.99 16.67 12.15
CA ARG A 113 9.51 15.44 11.56
C ARG A 113 8.58 14.79 10.53
N ILE A 114 7.29 15.12 10.58
CA ILE A 114 6.25 14.49 9.77
C ILE A 114 5.76 15.43 8.67
N GLY A 115 6.17 15.14 7.44
CA GLY A 115 5.62 15.75 6.25
C GLY A 115 4.37 15.01 5.77
N ARG A 116 3.37 15.76 5.28
CA ARG A 116 2.12 15.22 4.72
C ARG A 116 1.88 15.84 3.36
N VAL A 117 1.74 15.01 2.33
CA VAL A 117 1.57 15.49 0.96
C VAL A 117 0.40 14.76 0.32
N ARG A 118 -0.55 15.53 -0.23
CA ARG A 118 -1.60 14.95 -1.07
C ARG A 118 -0.99 14.60 -2.43
N ALA A 119 -0.88 13.31 -2.72
CA ALA A 119 -0.23 12.82 -3.92
C ALA A 119 -0.92 11.57 -4.47
N ASN A 120 -0.84 11.42 -5.80
CA ASN A 120 -1.23 10.20 -6.50
C ASN A 120 -0.02 9.26 -6.56
N LEU A 121 -0.17 8.04 -6.05
CA LEU A 121 0.91 7.05 -6.04
C LEU A 121 1.40 6.64 -7.44
N ALA A 122 0.58 6.82 -8.49
CA ALA A 122 1.01 6.62 -9.87
C ALA A 122 1.90 7.76 -10.42
N GLN A 123 2.05 8.88 -9.68
CA GLN A 123 2.77 10.08 -10.12
C GLN A 123 3.71 10.61 -9.04
N LEU A 124 4.78 9.87 -8.77
CA LEU A 124 5.77 10.17 -7.73
C LEU A 124 7.04 10.86 -8.26
N GLY A 125 6.98 11.48 -9.44
CA GLY A 125 8.11 12.17 -10.05
C GLY A 125 8.67 13.34 -9.22
N CYS A 126 7.91 13.85 -8.26
CA CYS A 126 8.35 14.91 -7.34
C CYS A 126 9.30 14.41 -6.23
N LEU A 127 9.45 13.11 -6.04
CA LEU A 127 10.36 12.56 -5.04
C LEU A 127 11.81 12.73 -5.52
N GLN A 128 12.67 13.21 -4.62
CA GLN A 128 14.10 13.34 -4.88
C GLN A 128 14.76 11.96 -4.94
N ASP A 129 15.72 11.81 -5.86
CA ASP A 129 16.52 10.59 -6.00
C ASP A 129 17.36 10.36 -4.74
N ARG A 130 17.54 9.08 -4.38
CA ARG A 130 18.43 8.65 -3.30
C ARG A 130 18.29 9.48 -2.02
N SER A 131 17.04 9.72 -1.59
CA SER A 131 16.74 10.54 -0.43
C SER A 131 16.05 9.80 0.71
N ILE A 132 15.59 8.54 0.46
CA ILE A 132 14.78 7.74 1.36
C ILE A 132 15.56 6.52 1.82
N ASP A 133 15.57 6.23 3.11
CA ASP A 133 16.22 5.04 3.70
C ASP A 133 15.24 3.86 3.80
N LEU A 134 13.96 4.15 4.08
CA LEU A 134 12.91 3.17 4.25
C LEU A 134 11.63 3.65 3.57
N ALA A 135 11.14 2.92 2.59
CA ALA A 135 9.81 3.14 2.02
C ALA A 135 8.88 1.98 2.40
N TYR A 136 7.58 2.27 2.53
CA TYR A 136 6.60 1.20 2.76
C TYR A 136 5.25 1.55 2.14
N CYS A 137 4.58 0.51 1.64
CA CYS A 137 3.24 0.56 1.06
C CYS A 137 2.44 -0.62 1.62
N LEU A 138 1.57 -0.36 2.58
CA LEU A 138 0.96 -1.39 3.41
C LEU A 138 -0.51 -1.59 3.10
N TYR A 139 -1.05 -2.74 3.58
CA TYR A 139 -2.47 -3.09 3.51
C TYR A 139 -3.06 -2.93 2.11
N SER A 140 -2.28 -3.35 1.11
CA SER A 140 -2.66 -3.35 -0.32
C SER A 140 -2.95 -1.97 -0.94
N SER A 141 -2.40 -0.87 -0.39
CA SER A 141 -2.57 0.47 -1.00
C SER A 141 -2.09 0.51 -2.46
N ILE A 142 -1.04 -0.24 -2.83
CA ILE A 142 -0.61 -0.39 -4.23
C ILE A 142 -1.70 -1.02 -5.10
N GLY A 143 -2.56 -1.88 -4.55
CA GLY A 143 -3.69 -2.48 -5.26
C GLY A 143 -4.80 -1.48 -5.62
N MET A 144 -4.83 -0.31 -4.99
CA MET A 144 -5.76 0.76 -5.38
C MET A 144 -5.31 1.52 -6.62
N VAL A 145 -4.08 1.29 -7.09
CA VAL A 145 -3.55 1.85 -8.33
C VAL A 145 -3.92 0.94 -9.49
N GLN A 146 -4.81 1.42 -10.38
CA GLN A 146 -5.27 0.66 -11.55
C GLN A 146 -4.17 0.57 -12.61
N GLY A 147 -4.00 -0.62 -13.17
CA GLY A 147 -3.12 -0.91 -14.29
C GLY A 147 -1.69 -1.27 -13.89
N THR A 148 -1.18 -2.37 -14.43
CA THR A 148 0.17 -2.90 -14.16
C THR A 148 1.25 -1.85 -14.42
N GLU A 149 1.16 -1.09 -15.51
CA GLU A 149 2.16 -0.06 -15.82
C GLU A 149 2.17 1.09 -14.82
N ASN A 150 1.01 1.50 -14.29
CA ASN A 150 0.93 2.51 -13.23
C ASN A 150 1.56 1.98 -11.93
N ARG A 151 1.29 0.72 -11.55
CA ARG A 151 1.88 0.09 -10.37
C ARG A 151 3.39 -0.08 -10.50
N ARG A 152 3.88 -0.55 -11.65
CA ARG A 152 5.32 -0.65 -11.95
C ARG A 152 5.98 0.73 -12.03
N GLY A 153 5.29 1.71 -12.61
CA GLY A 153 5.72 3.11 -12.61
C GLY A 153 5.92 3.64 -11.19
N MET A 154 4.96 3.40 -10.29
CA MET A 154 5.10 3.69 -8.87
C MET A 154 6.33 3.00 -8.25
N LEU A 155 6.48 1.69 -8.46
CA LEU A 155 7.61 0.92 -7.91
C LEU A 155 8.97 1.45 -8.41
N ARG A 156 9.09 1.77 -9.72
CA ARG A 156 10.32 2.38 -10.27
C ARG A 156 10.62 3.74 -9.64
N GLN A 157 9.60 4.58 -9.38
CA GLN A 157 9.81 5.87 -8.70
C GLN A 157 10.23 5.69 -7.23
N VAL A 158 9.67 4.71 -6.53
CA VAL A 158 10.09 4.34 -5.16
C VAL A 158 11.54 3.85 -5.19
N HIS A 159 11.88 2.94 -6.12
CA HIS A 159 13.26 2.46 -6.29
C HIS A 159 14.25 3.61 -6.53
N ARG A 160 13.91 4.55 -7.43
CA ARG A 160 14.73 5.73 -7.72
C ARG A 160 14.96 6.58 -6.46
N SER A 161 13.92 6.80 -5.66
CA SER A 161 13.98 7.65 -4.46
C SER A 161 14.73 7.01 -3.28
N LEU A 162 14.84 5.69 -3.23
CA LEU A 162 15.59 5.01 -2.19
C LEU A 162 17.09 5.25 -2.31
N GLN A 163 17.77 5.37 -1.17
CA GLN A 163 19.22 5.28 -1.05
C GLN A 163 19.71 3.93 -1.55
N ASP A 164 20.98 3.83 -1.92
CA ASP A 164 21.60 2.54 -2.23
C ASP A 164 21.54 1.65 -0.97
N GLY A 165 21.04 0.42 -1.11
CA GLY A 165 20.73 -0.46 0.01
C GLY A 165 19.48 -0.09 0.83
N GLY A 166 18.76 0.97 0.42
CA GLY A 166 17.49 1.36 1.04
C GLY A 166 16.43 0.26 0.96
N VAL A 167 15.56 0.22 1.95
CA VAL A 167 14.58 -0.86 2.15
C VAL A 167 13.19 -0.44 1.69
N PHE A 168 12.49 -1.34 1.01
CA PHE A 168 11.08 -1.21 0.68
C PHE A 168 10.27 -2.35 1.30
N VAL A 169 9.21 -2.02 2.03
CA VAL A 169 8.26 -2.98 2.60
C VAL A 169 6.92 -2.83 1.89
N VAL A 170 6.41 -3.90 1.29
CA VAL A 170 5.12 -3.87 0.59
C VAL A 170 4.23 -5.02 1.03
N HIS A 171 2.94 -4.70 1.31
CA HIS A 171 1.91 -5.68 1.66
C HIS A 171 0.79 -5.65 0.63
N VAL A 172 0.41 -6.83 0.11
CA VAL A 172 -0.70 -7.02 -0.83
C VAL A 172 -1.60 -8.17 -0.41
N HIS A 173 -2.88 -8.06 -0.75
CA HIS A 173 -3.84 -9.17 -0.57
C HIS A 173 -3.67 -10.24 -1.66
N ASN A 174 -3.85 -11.50 -1.26
CA ASN A 174 -3.72 -12.66 -2.16
C ASN A 174 -4.99 -12.90 -2.97
N ARG A 175 -4.85 -13.02 -4.29
CA ARG A 175 -5.93 -13.40 -5.22
C ARG A 175 -6.51 -14.77 -4.91
N GLY A 176 -5.69 -15.71 -4.47
CA GLY A 176 -6.09 -17.09 -4.20
C GLY A 176 -7.14 -17.26 -3.09
N THR A 177 -7.46 -16.22 -2.32
CA THR A 177 -8.49 -16.31 -1.25
C THR A 177 -9.92 -16.40 -1.78
N TRP A 178 -10.16 -16.00 -3.03
CA TRP A 178 -11.49 -15.92 -3.63
C TRP A 178 -12.29 -17.23 -3.62
N TRP A 179 -11.61 -18.37 -3.75
CA TRP A 179 -12.28 -19.67 -3.79
C TRP A 179 -13.01 -20.03 -2.49
N GLN A 180 -12.63 -19.41 -1.37
CA GLN A 180 -13.24 -19.63 -0.05
C GLN A 180 -14.45 -18.72 0.20
N ASP A 181 -14.64 -17.70 -0.63
CA ASP A 181 -15.77 -16.79 -0.50
C ASP A 181 -17.03 -17.39 -1.14
N PRO A 182 -18.23 -17.17 -0.58
CA PRO A 182 -19.48 -17.60 -1.21
C PRO A 182 -19.58 -17.06 -2.65
N GLY A 183 -19.72 -17.97 -3.63
CA GLY A 183 -19.76 -17.62 -5.06
C GLY A 183 -18.43 -17.13 -5.64
N GLY A 184 -17.31 -17.29 -4.93
CA GLY A 184 -15.98 -16.83 -5.35
C GLY A 184 -15.53 -17.47 -6.66
N ILE A 185 -15.76 -18.78 -6.86
CA ILE A 185 -15.44 -19.48 -8.11
C ILE A 185 -16.13 -18.80 -9.30
N ARG A 186 -17.45 -18.58 -9.20
CA ARG A 186 -18.21 -17.91 -10.26
C ARG A 186 -17.68 -16.51 -10.56
N ARG A 187 -17.38 -15.74 -9.52
CA ARG A 187 -16.77 -14.40 -9.69
C ARG A 187 -15.40 -14.48 -10.33
N GLY A 188 -14.53 -15.40 -9.87
CA GLY A 188 -13.19 -15.58 -10.43
C GLY A 188 -13.19 -15.93 -11.91
N VAL A 189 -14.10 -16.82 -12.35
CA VAL A 189 -14.31 -17.14 -13.76
C VAL A 189 -14.83 -15.92 -14.53
N GLY A 190 -15.79 -15.19 -13.98
CA GLY A 190 -16.33 -13.96 -14.58
C GLY A 190 -15.25 -12.88 -14.77
N ASP A 191 -14.42 -12.65 -13.77
CA ASP A 191 -13.31 -11.68 -13.84
C ASP A 191 -12.24 -12.11 -14.85
N TRP A 192 -11.94 -13.41 -14.94
CA TRP A 192 -11.05 -13.95 -15.95
C TRP A 192 -11.59 -13.71 -17.36
N ILE A 193 -12.86 -14.03 -17.63
CA ILE A 193 -13.51 -13.77 -18.93
C ILE A 193 -13.50 -12.27 -19.24
N ARG A 194 -13.77 -11.42 -18.24
CA ARG A 194 -13.74 -9.97 -18.40
C ARG A 194 -12.36 -9.47 -18.78
N SER A 195 -11.31 -9.96 -18.13
CA SER A 195 -9.92 -9.58 -18.46
C SER A 195 -9.49 -9.93 -19.88
N LEU A 196 -10.14 -10.92 -20.51
CA LEU A 196 -9.89 -11.27 -21.92
C LEU A 196 -10.62 -10.34 -22.90
N ARG A 197 -11.72 -9.72 -22.47
CA ARG A 197 -12.60 -8.88 -23.33
C ARG A 197 -12.37 -7.40 -23.17
N ASP A 198 -11.98 -6.97 -21.98
CA ASP A 198 -11.80 -5.57 -21.60
C ASP A 198 -10.32 -5.32 -21.26
N LYS A 199 -9.59 -4.65 -22.16
CA LYS A 199 -8.16 -4.34 -21.98
C LYS A 199 -7.88 -3.39 -20.81
N SER A 200 -8.90 -2.69 -20.32
CA SER A 200 -8.79 -1.84 -19.12
C SER A 200 -8.93 -2.63 -17.81
N TRP A 201 -9.27 -3.92 -17.89
CA TRP A 201 -9.50 -4.82 -16.77
C TRP A 201 -8.42 -5.89 -16.70
N GLU A 202 -7.72 -5.98 -15.59
CA GLU A 202 -6.72 -7.01 -15.36
C GLU A 202 -7.29 -8.16 -14.52
N TYR A 203 -6.76 -9.39 -14.76
CA TYR A 203 -7.16 -10.53 -13.93
C TYR A 203 -6.59 -10.37 -12.51
N GLY A 204 -7.43 -9.99 -11.59
CA GLY A 204 -7.09 -9.60 -10.20
C GLY A 204 -7.79 -8.34 -9.79
N ASP A 205 -8.31 -7.59 -10.75
CA ASP A 205 -9.13 -6.41 -10.47
C ASP A 205 -10.45 -6.81 -9.83
N ARG A 206 -10.82 -6.09 -8.79
CA ARG A 206 -12.06 -6.27 -8.05
C ARG A 206 -12.76 -4.94 -7.88
N VAL A 207 -14.08 -4.98 -8.03
CA VAL A 207 -14.96 -3.90 -7.62
C VAL A 207 -16.00 -4.49 -6.68
N TYR A 208 -16.14 -3.90 -5.49
CA TYR A 208 -17.04 -4.38 -4.46
C TYR A 208 -17.58 -3.23 -3.61
N ALA A 209 -18.72 -3.44 -2.97
CA ALA A 209 -19.27 -2.48 -2.04
C ALA A 209 -18.42 -2.44 -0.76
N TYR A 210 -18.05 -1.25 -0.30
CA TYR A 210 -17.24 -1.07 0.89
C TYR A 210 -17.74 0.11 1.71
N ARG A 211 -18.20 -0.15 2.93
CA ARG A 211 -18.57 0.87 3.93
C ARG A 211 -19.47 1.99 3.39
N GLY A 212 -20.54 1.62 2.69
CA GLY A 212 -21.48 2.56 2.09
C GLY A 212 -21.09 3.08 0.70
N LEU A 213 -19.90 2.78 0.22
CA LEU A 213 -19.52 3.02 -1.17
C LEU A 213 -19.95 1.83 -2.04
N PRO A 214 -20.61 2.07 -3.18
CA PRO A 214 -21.12 0.98 -4.03
C PRO A 214 -20.01 0.26 -4.81
N SER A 215 -18.87 0.91 -5.05
CA SER A 215 -17.86 0.43 -6.00
C SER A 215 -16.44 0.82 -5.61
N MET A 216 -15.90 0.19 -4.58
CA MET A 216 -14.49 0.28 -4.23
C MET A 216 -13.67 -0.59 -5.19
N TYR A 217 -12.60 -0.04 -5.79
CA TYR A 217 -11.66 -0.78 -6.62
C TYR A 217 -10.45 -1.28 -5.81
N LEU A 218 -10.04 -2.50 -6.08
CA LEU A 218 -8.79 -3.06 -5.56
C LEU A 218 -8.26 -4.13 -6.52
N HIS A 219 -7.00 -4.04 -6.90
CA HIS A 219 -6.28 -5.13 -7.53
C HIS A 219 -5.72 -6.06 -6.45
N ILE A 220 -5.97 -7.37 -6.57
CA ILE A 220 -5.45 -8.41 -5.68
C ILE A 220 -4.44 -9.26 -6.43
N PHE A 221 -3.35 -9.61 -5.78
CA PHE A 221 -2.14 -10.14 -6.40
C PHE A 221 -2.02 -11.66 -6.29
N THR A 222 -1.27 -12.25 -7.19
CA THR A 222 -0.60 -13.52 -6.92
C THR A 222 0.81 -13.26 -6.40
N GLU A 223 1.40 -14.27 -5.74
CA GLU A 223 2.80 -14.20 -5.31
C GLU A 223 3.75 -13.95 -6.49
N GLY A 224 3.55 -14.66 -7.60
CA GLY A 224 4.39 -14.53 -8.79
C GLY A 224 4.25 -13.18 -9.48
N GLU A 225 3.07 -12.57 -9.43
CA GLU A 225 2.84 -11.23 -9.98
C GLU A 225 3.62 -10.17 -9.18
N LEU A 226 3.46 -10.12 -7.86
CA LEU A 226 4.19 -9.14 -7.04
C LEU A 226 5.71 -9.34 -7.13
N ARG A 227 6.19 -10.60 -7.15
CA ARG A 227 7.62 -10.88 -7.31
C ARG A 227 8.16 -10.32 -8.63
N ARG A 228 7.44 -10.54 -9.71
CA ARG A 228 7.80 -10.02 -11.04
C ARG A 228 7.80 -8.50 -11.06
N ASP A 229 6.77 -7.86 -10.54
CA ASP A 229 6.66 -6.40 -10.52
C ASP A 229 7.79 -5.76 -9.70
N LEU A 230 8.16 -6.34 -8.56
CA LEU A 230 9.31 -5.90 -7.77
C LEU A 230 10.62 -6.07 -8.55
N GLN A 231 10.85 -7.24 -9.12
CA GLN A 231 12.07 -7.57 -9.84
C GLN A 231 12.25 -6.70 -11.08
N GLU A 232 11.20 -6.53 -11.91
CA GLU A 232 11.21 -5.67 -13.10
C GLU A 232 11.33 -4.17 -12.75
N SER A 233 11.06 -3.80 -11.50
CA SER A 233 11.25 -2.45 -10.99
C SER A 233 12.61 -2.24 -10.30
N GLY A 234 13.53 -3.23 -10.35
CA GLY A 234 14.90 -3.12 -9.83
C GLY A 234 15.06 -3.55 -8.36
N PHE A 235 14.07 -4.16 -7.74
CA PHE A 235 14.17 -4.60 -6.35
C PHE A 235 14.69 -6.02 -6.22
N ALA A 236 15.60 -6.24 -5.26
CA ALA A 236 15.96 -7.56 -4.74
C ALA A 236 15.12 -7.86 -3.48
N VAL A 237 14.44 -8.99 -3.46
CA VAL A 237 13.60 -9.38 -2.31
C VAL A 237 14.45 -10.14 -1.30
N ASP A 238 14.65 -9.55 -0.12
CA ASP A 238 15.41 -10.14 1.00
C ASP A 238 14.56 -11.12 1.82
N ARG A 239 13.30 -10.77 2.07
CA ARG A 239 12.39 -11.58 2.87
C ARG A 239 11.01 -11.59 2.24
N TRP A 240 10.46 -12.79 2.09
CA TRP A 240 9.10 -13.03 1.63
C TRP A 240 8.27 -13.67 2.72
N ILE A 241 7.15 -13.05 3.05
CA ILE A 241 6.25 -13.48 4.11
C ILE A 241 4.88 -13.79 3.52
N ARG A 242 4.40 -14.98 3.75
CA ARG A 242 3.03 -15.37 3.45
C ARG A 242 2.20 -15.22 4.71
N LEU A 243 1.18 -14.38 4.66
CA LEU A 243 0.35 -14.06 5.81
C LEU A 243 -0.79 -15.07 5.95
N ASP A 244 -1.10 -15.45 7.18
CA ASP A 244 -2.32 -16.19 7.45
C ASP A 244 -3.56 -15.29 7.21
N ARG A 245 -4.68 -15.87 6.85
CA ARG A 245 -5.95 -15.15 6.64
C ARG A 245 -6.62 -14.69 7.92
N THR A 246 -6.45 -15.44 8.99
CA THR A 246 -7.21 -15.28 10.25
C THR A 246 -6.37 -14.73 11.37
N SER A 247 -5.07 -14.77 11.21
CA SER A 247 -4.16 -14.52 12.30
C SER A 247 -3.26 -13.31 12.09
N SER A 248 -2.61 -13.00 13.12
CA SER A 248 -1.66 -11.95 13.33
C SER A 248 -0.25 -12.24 12.81
N GLY A 249 -0.07 -13.22 11.91
CA GLY A 249 1.28 -13.68 11.63
C GLY A 249 1.49 -14.39 10.30
N GLU A 250 2.63 -15.05 10.24
CA GLU A 250 3.06 -15.82 9.07
C GLU A 250 2.25 -17.11 8.93
N LEU A 251 1.97 -17.50 7.69
CA LEU A 251 1.28 -18.73 7.37
C LEU A 251 2.11 -19.95 7.80
N GLY A 252 1.61 -20.73 8.73
CA GLY A 252 2.20 -22.03 9.10
C GLY A 252 2.23 -22.97 7.89
N PHE A 253 3.35 -23.73 7.73
CA PHE A 253 3.56 -24.60 6.56
C PHE A 253 3.37 -23.84 5.22
N GLY A 254 3.95 -22.66 5.11
CA GLY A 254 3.81 -21.75 3.97
C GLY A 254 4.25 -22.33 2.62
N TRP A 255 4.93 -23.49 2.58
CA TRP A 255 5.27 -24.23 1.37
C TRP A 255 4.09 -25.04 0.79
N CYS A 256 3.10 -25.39 1.63
CA CYS A 256 1.96 -26.21 1.25
C CYS A 256 0.82 -25.32 0.70
N LEU A 257 0.55 -25.40 -0.60
CA LEU A 257 -0.53 -24.71 -1.31
C LEU A 257 -0.70 -23.22 -0.92
N PRO A 258 0.39 -22.40 -0.93
CA PRO A 258 0.35 -21.04 -0.43
C PRO A 258 -0.64 -20.15 -1.15
N TYR A 259 -0.87 -20.37 -2.45
CA TYR A 259 -1.85 -19.65 -3.25
C TYR A 259 -3.27 -19.71 -2.66
N PHE A 260 -3.68 -20.87 -2.16
CA PHE A 260 -5.03 -21.07 -1.61
C PHE A 260 -5.15 -20.72 -0.13
N ARG A 261 -4.04 -20.72 0.61
CA ARG A 261 -4.03 -20.60 2.08
C ARG A 261 -3.60 -19.23 2.58
N ALA A 262 -2.72 -18.55 1.87
CA ALA A 262 -2.26 -17.24 2.30
C ALA A 262 -3.36 -16.18 2.14
N GLY A 263 -3.52 -15.31 3.14
CA GLY A 263 -4.40 -14.14 3.08
C GLY A 263 -3.79 -12.98 2.30
N GLY A 264 -2.47 -12.89 2.32
CA GLY A 264 -1.69 -11.85 1.65
C GLY A 264 -0.22 -12.18 1.60
N TYR A 265 0.53 -11.28 0.99
CA TYR A 265 1.98 -11.36 0.86
C TYR A 265 2.63 -10.07 1.35
N LEU A 266 3.67 -10.22 2.14
CA LEU A 266 4.55 -9.14 2.55
C LEU A 266 5.95 -9.40 1.98
N ALA A 267 6.53 -8.39 1.34
CA ALA A 267 7.90 -8.42 0.88
C ALA A 267 8.71 -7.33 1.57
N VAL A 268 9.90 -7.71 2.06
CA VAL A 268 10.97 -6.79 2.40
C VAL A 268 11.97 -6.87 1.26
N ALA A 269 12.14 -5.78 0.55
CA ALA A 269 12.98 -5.70 -0.64
C ALA A 269 14.01 -4.58 -0.50
N ARG A 270 15.12 -4.71 -1.21
CA ARG A 270 16.17 -3.68 -1.25
C ARG A 270 16.33 -3.14 -2.66
N LYS A 271 16.76 -1.88 -2.71
CA LYS A 271 17.29 -1.33 -3.93
C LYS A 271 18.54 -2.12 -4.31
N SER A 272 18.50 -2.84 -5.44
CA SER A 272 19.69 -3.45 -6.04
C SER A 272 20.66 -2.36 -6.52
N GLN A 273 21.93 -2.61 -6.37
CA GLN A 273 22.99 -1.72 -6.84
C GLN A 273 22.98 -1.59 -8.37
#